data_0b7b8bbbc45597f9382d580fa0fd18dd
#
_entry.id   0b7b8bbbc45597f9382d580fa0fd18dd
#
_cell.length_a   1.000
_cell.length_b   1.000
_cell.length_c   1.000
_cell.angle_alpha   90.00
_cell.angle_beta   90.00
_cell.angle_gamma   90.00
#
_symmetry.space_group_name_H-M   'P 1'
#
loop_
_entity.id
_entity.type
_entity.pdbx_description
1 polymer ?
#
loop_
_entity_poly.entity_id
_entity_poly.type
_entity_poly.pdbx_seq_one_letter_code
_entity_poly.pdbx_strand_id
1 'polypeptide(L)'
;MAKQEFKQKRVMSREEFPYEWEVIENIWVPMSDGCRCSARMWKPKSDKPLPTIFETQPYRKRDGMRGRDEPMYGYFAGMGYNVVRVDMRGAGESDDCFYDEYLKQEQDDAIDAINWIAAQPWC
;
A
#
# COMPACT_ATOMS: atom_id res chain seq x y z
N MET A 1 30.77 32.99 4.95
CA MET A 1 29.86 31.90 4.53
C MET A 1 29.10 31.45 5.76
N ALA A 2 27.77 31.60 5.75
CA ALA A 2 26.91 31.05 6.79
C ALA A 2 26.97 29.52 6.69
N LYS A 3 27.40 28.86 7.76
CA LYS A 3 27.26 27.40 7.87
C LYS A 3 25.77 27.09 7.86
N GLN A 4 25.31 26.42 6.82
CA GLN A 4 23.97 25.85 6.78
C GLN A 4 23.92 24.77 7.86
N GLU A 5 23.34 25.06 9.01
CA GLU A 5 23.02 24.04 10.00
C GLU A 5 21.97 23.11 9.37
N PHE A 6 22.40 21.92 9.00
CA PHE A 6 21.46 20.83 8.69
C PHE A 6 20.73 20.49 10.00
N LYS A 7 19.55 21.07 10.19
CA LYS A 7 18.63 20.60 11.22
C LYS A 7 18.31 19.15 10.89
N GLN A 8 18.85 18.24 11.65
CA GLN A 8 18.52 16.83 11.57
C GLN A 8 17.00 16.71 11.71
N LYS A 9 16.32 16.21 10.68
CA LYS A 9 14.88 15.99 10.73
C LYS A 9 14.60 15.04 11.87
N ARG A 10 13.78 15.44 12.82
CA ARG A 10 13.35 14.60 13.93
C ARG A 10 12.59 13.41 13.37
N VAL A 11 13.00 12.21 13.77
CA VAL A 11 12.26 10.99 13.49
C VAL A 11 11.21 10.83 14.58
N MET A 12 9.95 10.69 14.20
CA MET A 12 8.87 10.43 15.15
C MET A 12 9.00 9.02 15.73
N SER A 13 8.84 8.89 17.04
CA SER A 13 8.66 7.57 17.65
C SER A 13 7.24 7.05 17.39
N ARG A 14 7.05 5.74 17.46
CA ARG A 14 5.75 5.12 17.17
C ARG A 14 4.63 5.61 18.10
N GLU A 15 4.97 5.93 19.34
CA GLU A 15 4.03 6.43 20.35
C GLU A 15 3.55 7.86 20.09
N GLU A 16 4.25 8.62 19.24
CA GLU A 16 3.88 9.98 18.88
C GLU A 16 2.83 10.05 17.78
N PHE A 17 2.51 8.93 17.11
CA PHE A 17 1.49 8.90 16.07
C PHE A 17 0.07 8.89 16.67
N PRO A 18 -0.90 9.57 16.02
CA PRO A 18 -2.30 9.56 16.46
C PRO A 18 -2.95 8.18 16.49
N TYR A 19 -2.46 7.26 15.65
CA TYR A 19 -3.00 5.92 15.50
C TYR A 19 -1.92 4.86 15.72
N GLU A 20 -2.30 3.79 16.44
CA GLU A 20 -1.61 2.52 16.30
C GLU A 20 -2.02 1.84 15.00
N TRP A 21 -1.17 1.05 14.41
CA TRP A 21 -1.47 0.31 13.20
C TRP A 21 -0.92 -1.11 13.23
N GLU A 22 -1.56 -1.95 12.45
CA GLU A 22 -1.09 -3.30 12.16
C GLU A 22 -0.69 -3.42 10.70
N VAL A 23 0.18 -4.37 10.40
CA VAL A 23 0.56 -4.73 9.05
C VAL A 23 -0.03 -6.10 8.73
N ILE A 24 -0.86 -6.16 7.69
CA ILE A 24 -1.44 -7.40 7.18
C ILE A 24 -0.61 -7.79 5.96
N GLU A 25 0.14 -8.87 6.08
CA GLU A 25 1.14 -9.27 5.08
C GLU A 25 0.53 -9.67 3.74
N ASN A 26 -0.68 -10.19 3.76
CA ASN A 26 -1.38 -10.55 2.53
C ASN A 26 -2.89 -10.39 2.66
N ILE A 27 -3.46 -9.63 1.76
CA ILE A 27 -4.89 -9.63 1.46
C ILE A 27 -5.07 -9.89 -0.03
N TRP A 28 -6.13 -10.58 -0.39
CA TRP A 28 -6.47 -10.84 -1.79
C TRP A 28 -7.44 -9.80 -2.31
N VAL A 29 -7.05 -9.11 -3.37
CA VAL A 29 -7.87 -8.13 -4.07
C VAL A 29 -8.37 -8.79 -5.36
N PRO A 30 -9.67 -9.12 -5.45
CA PRO A 30 -10.21 -9.80 -6.62
C PRO A 30 -10.41 -8.81 -7.78
N MET A 31 -10.00 -9.22 -8.96
CA MET A 31 -10.32 -8.53 -10.20
C MET A 31 -11.65 -9.03 -10.77
N SER A 32 -12.26 -8.25 -11.66
CA SER A 32 -13.55 -8.59 -12.28
C SER A 32 -13.54 -9.88 -13.11
N ASP A 33 -12.39 -10.31 -13.60
CA ASP A 33 -12.21 -11.55 -14.36
C ASP A 33 -11.85 -12.76 -13.48
N GLY A 34 -11.83 -12.60 -12.16
CA GLY A 34 -11.50 -13.66 -11.21
C GLY A 34 -10.01 -13.80 -10.86
N CYS A 35 -9.13 -13.05 -11.51
CA CYS A 35 -7.73 -12.96 -11.09
C CYS A 35 -7.63 -12.32 -9.71
N ARG A 36 -6.74 -12.84 -8.87
CA ARG A 36 -6.50 -12.27 -7.54
C ARG A 36 -5.14 -11.58 -7.51
N CYS A 37 -5.13 -10.33 -7.09
CA CYS A 37 -3.90 -9.62 -6.81
C CYS A 37 -3.59 -9.65 -5.32
N SER A 38 -2.35 -9.96 -4.99
CA SER A 38 -1.86 -10.00 -3.62
C SER A 38 -1.49 -8.60 -3.17
N ALA A 39 -1.94 -8.19 -2.00
CA ALA A 39 -1.63 -6.89 -1.44
C ALA A 39 -1.13 -6.99 -0.01
N ARG A 40 -0.33 -6.03 0.40
CA ARG A 40 0.07 -5.79 1.77
C ARG A 40 -0.64 -4.54 2.27
N MET A 41 -1.15 -4.59 3.48
CA MET A 41 -1.93 -3.49 4.04
C MET A 41 -1.35 -3.01 5.36
N TRP A 42 -1.20 -1.71 5.48
CA TRP A 42 -0.97 -1.01 6.74
C TRP A 42 -2.30 -0.43 7.19
N LYS A 43 -2.82 -0.94 8.29
CA LYS A 43 -4.18 -0.63 8.73
C LYS A 43 -4.17 0.02 10.11
N PRO A 44 -4.54 1.31 10.21
CA PRO A 44 -4.74 1.95 11.52
C PRO A 44 -5.82 1.24 12.33
N LYS A 45 -5.63 1.17 13.63
CA LYS A 45 -6.67 0.71 14.55
C LYS A 45 -7.70 1.82 14.72
N SER A 46 -8.90 1.60 14.18
CA SER A 46 -10.00 2.54 14.23
C SER A 46 -11.34 1.80 14.15
N ASP A 47 -12.31 2.29 14.86
CA ASP A 47 -13.72 1.86 14.79
C ASP A 47 -14.51 2.60 13.69
N LYS A 48 -13.88 3.58 13.05
CA LYS A 48 -14.43 4.34 11.93
C LYS A 48 -13.67 4.02 10.64
N PRO A 49 -14.35 4.08 9.49
CA PRO A 49 -13.66 4.00 8.21
C PRO A 49 -12.71 5.18 8.05
N LEU A 50 -11.56 4.91 7.44
CA LEU A 50 -10.51 5.89 7.19
C LEU A 50 -10.20 5.95 5.69
N PRO A 51 -9.71 7.09 5.19
CA PRO A 51 -9.29 7.17 3.79
C PRO A 51 -8.16 6.20 3.50
N THR A 52 -8.08 5.74 2.26
CA THR A 52 -7.11 4.73 1.83
C THR A 52 -6.20 5.28 0.75
N ILE A 53 -4.91 5.09 0.95
CA ILE A 53 -3.88 5.28 -0.06
C ILE A 53 -3.68 3.94 -0.77
N PHE A 54 -3.76 3.96 -2.09
CA PHE A 54 -3.58 2.80 -2.94
C PHE A 54 -2.35 2.97 -3.83
N GLU A 55 -1.56 1.94 -3.91
CA GLU A 55 -0.44 1.84 -4.84
C GLU A 55 -0.39 0.46 -5.47
N THR A 56 -0.21 0.40 -6.77
CA THR A 56 0.03 -0.83 -7.50
C THR A 56 1.29 -0.70 -8.34
N GLN A 57 2.12 -1.71 -8.36
CA GLN A 57 3.37 -1.70 -9.09
C GLN A 57 3.89 -3.13 -9.35
N PRO A 58 4.76 -3.31 -10.36
CA PRO A 58 5.30 -4.62 -10.72
C PRO A 58 6.41 -5.12 -9.78
N TYR A 59 6.88 -4.26 -8.88
CA TYR A 59 7.96 -4.61 -7.95
C TYR A 59 7.37 -5.30 -6.72
N ARG A 60 7.82 -6.51 -6.44
CA ARG A 60 7.28 -7.39 -5.41
C ARG A 60 7.24 -6.74 -4.02
N LYS A 61 6.10 -6.83 -3.35
CA LYS A 61 5.87 -6.22 -2.03
C LYS A 61 6.75 -6.78 -0.91
N ARG A 62 7.29 -7.99 -1.10
CA ARG A 62 8.14 -8.68 -0.12
C ARG A 62 9.63 -8.61 -0.43
N ASP A 63 10.03 -7.88 -1.44
CA ASP A 63 11.39 -7.84 -1.94
C ASP A 63 12.03 -6.45 -1.82
N GLY A 64 12.82 -6.04 -2.78
CA GLY A 64 13.63 -4.82 -2.75
C GLY A 64 12.88 -3.52 -2.39
N MET A 65 11.59 -3.44 -2.67
CA MET A 65 10.76 -2.28 -2.31
C MET A 65 10.36 -2.23 -0.82
N ARG A 66 10.54 -3.31 -0.08
CA ARG A 66 10.14 -3.38 1.32
C ARG A 66 10.82 -2.33 2.19
N GLY A 67 12.09 -2.04 1.92
CA GLY A 67 12.85 -1.03 2.64
C GLY A 67 12.33 0.39 2.47
N ARG A 68 11.73 0.69 1.31
CA ARG A 68 11.02 1.95 1.04
C ARG A 68 9.64 1.95 1.71
N ASP A 69 8.91 0.88 1.54
CA ASP A 69 7.49 0.78 1.90
C ASP A 69 7.28 0.85 3.41
N GLU A 70 8.09 0.16 4.20
CA GLU A 70 7.93 0.09 5.66
C GLU A 70 7.88 1.46 6.35
N PRO A 71 8.88 2.34 6.21
CA PRO A 71 8.85 3.62 6.90
C PRO A 71 7.80 4.57 6.31
N MET A 72 7.58 4.55 5.01
CA MET A 72 6.68 5.46 4.33
C MET A 72 5.21 5.11 4.63
N TYR A 73 4.83 3.85 4.48
CA TYR A 73 3.45 3.44 4.69
C TYR A 73 3.09 3.32 6.17
N GLY A 74 4.05 2.98 7.02
CA GLY A 74 3.88 3.08 8.46
C GLY A 74 3.60 4.51 8.93
N TYR A 75 4.27 5.49 8.35
CA TYR A 75 4.00 6.90 8.61
C TYR A 75 2.55 7.28 8.25
N PHE A 76 2.10 6.93 7.04
CA PHE A 76 0.73 7.23 6.62
C PHE A 76 -0.31 6.52 7.49
N ALA A 77 -0.08 5.27 7.85
CA ALA A 77 -0.97 4.54 8.73
C ALA A 77 -1.05 5.16 10.13
N GLY A 78 0.08 5.56 10.68
CA GLY A 78 0.14 6.27 11.96
C GLY A 78 -0.59 7.61 11.95
N MET A 79 -0.71 8.24 10.79
CA MET A 79 -1.44 9.49 10.59
C MET A 79 -2.93 9.30 10.24
N GLY A 80 -3.41 8.07 10.15
CA GLY A 80 -4.83 7.77 9.97
C GLY A 80 -5.25 7.38 8.56
N TYR A 81 -4.33 6.90 7.75
CA TYR A 81 -4.63 6.38 6.41
C TYR A 81 -4.45 4.87 6.36
N ASN A 82 -5.45 4.17 5.83
CA ASN A 82 -5.16 2.81 5.36
C ASN A 82 -4.20 2.89 4.16
N VAL A 83 -3.30 1.96 4.05
CA VAL A 83 -2.44 1.84 2.87
C VAL A 83 -2.56 0.44 2.31
N VAL A 84 -2.90 0.34 1.03
CA VAL A 84 -2.99 -0.93 0.31
C VAL A 84 -1.99 -0.90 -0.85
N ARG A 85 -0.96 -1.71 -0.72
CA ARG A 85 0.10 -1.84 -1.71
C ARG A 85 -0.06 -3.17 -2.43
N VAL A 86 -0.45 -3.10 -3.71
CA VAL A 86 -0.83 -4.26 -4.52
C VAL A 86 0.32 -4.66 -5.45
N ASP A 87 0.64 -5.95 -5.48
CA ASP A 87 1.44 -6.52 -6.55
C ASP A 87 0.57 -6.62 -7.80
N MET A 88 1.04 -6.07 -8.92
CA MET A 88 0.31 -6.15 -10.18
C MET A 88 0.09 -7.60 -10.61
N ARG A 89 -0.94 -7.82 -11.42
CA ARG A 89 -1.21 -9.12 -12.07
C ARG A 89 0.09 -9.72 -12.63
N GLY A 90 0.36 -10.96 -12.29
CA GLY A 90 1.56 -11.68 -12.72
C GLY A 90 2.85 -11.29 -12.03
N ALA A 91 2.83 -10.31 -11.12
CA ALA A 91 3.99 -9.91 -10.32
C ALA A 91 3.87 -10.44 -8.89
N GLY A 92 5.02 -10.70 -8.26
CA GLY A 92 5.09 -11.14 -6.87
C GLY A 92 4.23 -12.36 -6.58
N GLU A 93 3.27 -12.22 -5.68
CA GLU A 93 2.36 -13.30 -5.26
C GLU A 93 0.98 -13.23 -5.92
N SER A 94 0.77 -12.28 -6.82
CA SER A 94 -0.48 -12.16 -7.58
C SER A 94 -0.63 -13.28 -8.60
N ASP A 95 -1.88 -13.63 -8.89
CA ASP A 95 -2.21 -14.64 -9.91
C ASP A 95 -1.82 -14.16 -11.31
N ASP A 96 -1.85 -15.10 -12.28
CA ASP A 96 -1.60 -14.87 -13.69
C ASP A 96 -0.11 -14.67 -14.04
N CYS A 97 0.15 -14.21 -15.24
CA CYS A 97 1.47 -13.96 -15.79
C CYS A 97 1.63 -12.49 -16.21
N PHE A 98 2.85 -12.02 -16.13
CA PHE A 98 3.23 -10.70 -16.62
C PHE A 98 3.62 -10.83 -18.11
N TYR A 99 2.79 -10.30 -19.00
CA TYR A 99 2.97 -10.46 -20.45
C TYR A 99 3.76 -9.33 -21.07
N ASP A 100 3.50 -8.08 -20.67
CA ASP A 100 4.19 -6.89 -21.16
C ASP A 100 3.95 -5.72 -20.21
N GLU A 101 4.67 -4.61 -20.45
CA GLU A 101 4.52 -3.35 -19.73
C GLU A 101 3.44 -2.47 -20.37
N TYR A 102 2.81 -1.64 -19.54
CA TYR A 102 1.88 -0.59 -19.97
C TYR A 102 0.65 -1.07 -20.77
N LEU A 103 0.22 -2.29 -20.50
CA LEU A 103 -1.01 -2.82 -21.09
C LEU A 103 -2.25 -2.14 -20.49
N LYS A 104 -3.32 -2.08 -21.31
CA LYS A 104 -4.63 -1.62 -20.84
C LYS A 104 -5.11 -2.43 -19.62
N GLN A 105 -4.74 -3.70 -19.50
CA GLN A 105 -5.06 -4.56 -18.36
C GLN A 105 -4.57 -3.99 -17.03
N GLU A 106 -3.43 -3.33 -17.00
CA GLU A 106 -2.91 -2.66 -15.78
C GLU A 106 -3.87 -1.57 -15.29
N GLN A 107 -4.43 -0.81 -16.21
CA GLN A 107 -5.39 0.25 -15.89
C GLN A 107 -6.72 -0.34 -15.42
N ASP A 108 -7.21 -1.36 -16.09
CA ASP A 108 -8.45 -2.05 -15.73
C ASP A 108 -8.33 -2.71 -14.35
N ASP A 109 -7.22 -3.35 -14.06
CA ASP A 109 -6.92 -3.94 -12.75
C ASP A 109 -6.82 -2.88 -11.65
N ALA A 110 -6.22 -1.73 -11.94
CA ALA A 110 -6.16 -0.63 -10.99
C ALA A 110 -7.56 -0.08 -10.66
N ILE A 111 -8.43 0.03 -11.64
CA ILE A 111 -9.83 0.45 -11.45
C ILE A 111 -10.58 -0.58 -10.61
N ASP A 112 -10.44 -1.87 -10.91
CA ASP A 112 -11.04 -2.95 -10.14
C ASP A 112 -10.59 -2.92 -8.68
N ALA A 113 -9.30 -2.73 -8.44
CA ALA A 113 -8.74 -2.63 -7.11
C ALA A 113 -9.28 -1.42 -6.33
N ILE A 114 -9.37 -0.26 -6.96
CA ILE A 114 -9.94 0.96 -6.36
C ILE A 114 -11.40 0.73 -5.97
N ASN A 115 -12.20 0.15 -6.86
CA ASN A 115 -13.61 -0.13 -6.61
C ASN A 115 -13.78 -1.13 -5.45
N TRP A 116 -12.97 -2.18 -5.42
CA TRP A 116 -13.01 -3.16 -4.34
C TRP A 116 -12.62 -2.53 -2.99
N ILE A 117 -11.55 -1.73 -2.96
CA ILE A 117 -11.10 -1.03 -1.76
C ILE A 117 -12.19 -0.09 -1.25
N ALA A 118 -12.79 0.70 -2.13
CA ALA A 118 -13.83 1.66 -1.78
C ALA A 118 -15.08 0.99 -1.17
N ALA A 119 -15.35 -0.26 -1.50
CA ALA A 119 -16.47 -1.03 -0.97
C ALA A 119 -16.17 -1.69 0.40
N GLN A 120 -14.96 -1.62 0.91
CA GLN A 120 -14.60 -2.26 2.16
C GLN A 120 -15.10 -1.45 3.37
N PRO A 121 -15.47 -2.11 4.49
CA PRO A 121 -16.00 -1.42 5.67
C PRO A 121 -14.97 -0.53 6.38
N TRP A 122 -13.69 -0.75 6.15
CA TRP A 122 -12.60 0.05 6.72
C TRP A 122 -12.21 1.28 5.87
N CYS A 123 -12.73 1.39 4.65
CA CYS A 123 -12.46 2.49 3.73
C CYS A 123 -13.62 3.49 3.72
#